data_90de723475e93fb812ad72b2a3e74166
#
_entry.id   90de723475e93fb812ad72b2a3e74166
#
_cell.length_a   1.000
_cell.length_b   1.000
_cell.length_c   1.000
_cell.angle_alpha   90.00
_cell.angle_beta   90.00
_cell.angle_gamma   90.00
#
_symmetry.space_group_name_H-M   'P 1'
#
loop_
_entity.id
_entity.type
_entity.pdbx_description
1 polymer ?
#
loop_
_entity_poly.entity_id
_entity_poly.type
_entity_poly.pdbx_seq_one_letter_code
_entity_poly.pdbx_strand_id
1 'polypeptide(L)' 'MVSDDIMYLMENKGNLEKEYGGKYVAIYHKKIVAISKTIHEIYEELKKIDIKNPLVTYVPLEGEEALLI' A
#
# COMPACT_ATOMS: atom_id res chain seq x y z
N MET A 1 -2.22 -10.99 17.02
CA MET A 1 -2.47 -9.55 17.13
C MET A 1 -2.21 -8.87 15.79
N VAL A 2 -3.15 -8.08 15.32
CA VAL A 2 -3.03 -7.39 14.04
C VAL A 2 -2.17 -6.14 14.20
N SER A 3 -1.24 -5.91 13.27
CA SER A 3 -0.40 -4.72 13.33
C SER A 3 -1.21 -3.46 13.04
N ASP A 4 -0.73 -2.31 13.55
CA ASP A 4 -1.38 -1.04 13.30
C ASP A 4 -1.44 -0.70 11.82
N ASP A 5 -0.41 -1.08 11.07
CA ASP A 5 -0.36 -0.80 9.63
C ASP A 5 -1.40 -1.62 8.87
N ILE A 6 -1.61 -2.87 9.28
CA ILE A 6 -2.65 -3.70 8.67
C ILE A 6 -4.03 -3.16 9.00
N MET A 7 -4.25 -2.72 10.24
CA MET A 7 -5.51 -2.11 10.63
C MET A 7 -5.79 -0.84 9.84
N TYR A 8 -4.76 -0.02 9.64
CA TYR A 8 -4.89 1.19 8.84
C TYR A 8 -5.31 0.85 7.41
N LEU A 9 -4.67 -0.17 6.82
CA LEU A 9 -4.99 -0.62 5.48
C LEU A 9 -6.45 -1.08 5.37
N MET A 10 -6.92 -1.87 6.33
CA MET A 10 -8.28 -2.39 6.31
C MET A 10 -9.32 -1.29 6.48
N GLU A 11 -9.06 -0.34 7.37
CA GLU A 11 -9.99 0.75 7.62
C GLU A 11 -10.09 1.72 6.45
N ASN A 12 -9.01 1.87 5.67
CA ASN A 12 -8.94 2.84 4.60
C ASN A 12 -8.98 2.21 3.20
N LYS A 13 -9.34 0.94 3.12
CA LYS A 13 -9.32 0.21 1.86
C LYS A 13 -10.09 0.91 0.74
N GLY A 14 -11.30 1.36 1.02
CA GLY A 14 -12.11 2.02 0.01
C GLY A 14 -11.49 3.32 -0.51
N ASN A 15 -10.94 4.12 0.41
CA ASN A 15 -10.27 5.35 0.03
C ASN A 15 -9.00 5.08 -0.75
N LEU A 16 -8.24 4.07 -0.34
CA LEU A 16 -7.02 3.70 -1.03
C LEU A 16 -7.30 3.24 -2.45
N GLU A 17 -8.36 2.47 -2.65
CA GLU A 17 -8.74 2.02 -3.98
C GLU A 17 -9.10 3.18 -4.90
N LYS A 18 -9.77 4.19 -4.37
CA LYS A 18 -10.15 5.35 -5.15
C LYS A 18 -8.95 6.22 -5.53
N GLU A 19 -8.03 6.42 -4.59
CA GLU A 19 -6.91 7.34 -4.80
C GLU A 19 -5.69 6.66 -5.43
N TYR A 20 -5.46 5.41 -5.09
CA TYR A 20 -4.22 4.71 -5.48
C TYR A 20 -4.46 3.39 -6.19
N GLY A 21 -5.66 3.17 -6.71
CA GLY A 21 -5.98 1.92 -7.40
C GLY A 21 -4.98 1.59 -8.50
N GLY A 22 -4.54 0.34 -8.55
CA GLY A 22 -3.55 -0.12 -9.53
C GLY A 22 -2.12 0.20 -9.18
N LYS A 23 -1.85 0.68 -7.97
CA LYS A 23 -0.50 1.05 -7.53
C LYS A 23 -0.11 0.28 -6.27
N TYR A 24 1.20 0.24 -6.03
CA TYR A 24 1.73 -0.28 -4.78
C TYR A 24 1.89 0.86 -3.79
N VAL A 25 1.62 0.58 -2.52
CA VAL A 25 1.81 1.55 -1.44
C VAL A 25 2.64 0.92 -0.34
N ALA A 26 3.45 1.74 0.32
CA ALA A 26 4.18 1.34 1.50
C ALA A 26 3.62 2.11 2.70
N ILE A 27 3.30 1.39 3.76
CA ILE A 27 2.68 1.95 4.95
C ILE A 27 3.62 1.74 6.13
N TYR A 28 3.82 2.80 6.91
CA TYR A 28 4.65 2.75 8.09
C TYR A 28 4.08 3.69 9.14
N HIS A 29 3.87 3.17 10.35
CA HIS A 29 3.27 3.93 11.47
C HIS A 29 1.97 4.63 11.05
N LYS A 30 1.08 3.88 10.42
CA LYS A 30 -0.24 4.35 9.99
C LYS A 30 -0.19 5.49 8.98
N LYS A 31 0.92 5.58 8.22
CA LYS A 31 1.06 6.59 7.18
C LYS A 31 1.56 5.96 5.89
N ILE A 32 1.10 6.49 4.77
CA ILE A 32 1.61 6.08 3.48
C ILE A 32 2.93 6.82 3.27
N VAL A 33 4.02 6.08 3.16
CA VAL A 33 5.37 6.66 3.03
C VAL A 33 5.91 6.57 1.61
N ALA A 34 5.31 5.74 0.75
CA ALA A 34 5.72 5.64 -0.65
C ALA A 34 4.58 5.10 -1.48
N ILE A 35 4.51 5.54 -2.73
CA ILE A 35 3.51 5.08 -3.71
C ILE A 35 4.23 4.96 -5.04
N SER A 36 4.06 3.83 -5.72
CA SER A 36 4.68 3.62 -7.03
C SER A 36 3.86 2.65 -7.86
N LYS A 37 4.03 2.71 -9.18
CA LYS A 37 3.30 1.84 -10.10
C LYS A 37 3.84 0.42 -10.10
N THR A 38 5.10 0.22 -9.72
CA THR A 38 5.72 -1.09 -9.67
C THR A 38 6.35 -1.33 -8.32
N ILE A 39 6.49 -2.60 -7.96
CA ILE A 39 7.10 -2.95 -6.68
C ILE A 39 8.60 -2.59 -6.66
N HIS A 40 9.25 -2.66 -7.81
CA HIS A 40 10.66 -2.28 -7.91
C HIS A 40 10.87 -0.80 -7.56
N GLU A 41 10.02 0.05 -8.09
CA GLU A 41 10.09 1.49 -7.81
C GLU A 41 9.83 1.81 -6.35
N ILE A 42 8.88 1.09 -5.71
CA ILE A 42 8.57 1.36 -4.32
C ILE A 42 9.75 0.99 -3.42
N TYR A 43 10.46 -0.09 -3.72
CA TYR A 43 11.63 -0.45 -2.95
C TYR A 43 12.77 0.56 -3.11
N GLU A 44 12.91 1.14 -4.31
CA GLU A 44 13.88 2.20 -4.52
C GLU A 44 13.56 3.43 -3.70
N GLU A 45 12.28 3.82 -3.64
CA GLU A 45 11.85 4.94 -2.81
C GLU A 45 12.11 4.68 -1.33
N LEU A 46 11.84 3.46 -0.87
CA LEU A 46 12.06 3.10 0.52
C LEU A 46 13.53 3.15 0.91
N LYS A 47 14.42 2.82 -0.02
CA LYS A 47 15.86 2.93 0.23
C LYS A 47 16.28 4.38 0.47
N LYS A 48 15.66 5.31 -0.25
CA LYS A 48 15.98 6.74 -0.13
C LYS A 48 15.58 7.31 1.22
N ILE A 49 14.47 6.83 1.78
CA ILE A 49 13.96 7.34 3.04
C ILE A 49 14.37 6.51 4.24
N ASP A 50 15.15 5.45 4.01
CA ASP A 50 15.74 4.61 5.06
C ASP A 50 14.73 4.08 6.09
N ILE A 51 13.59 3.63 5.60
CA ILE A 51 12.58 3.00 6.44
C ILE A 51 12.77 1.49 6.40
N LYS A 52 12.79 0.86 7.57
CA LYS A 52 12.94 -0.58 7.69
C LYS A 52 11.59 -1.25 7.92
N ASN A 53 11.37 -2.34 7.22
CA ASN A 53 10.19 -3.20 7.39
C ASN A 53 8.85 -2.49 7.28
N PRO A 54 8.64 -1.64 6.26
CA PRO A 54 7.32 -1.09 6.03
C PRO A 54 6.39 -2.16 5.47
N LEU A 55 5.08 -1.93 5.60
CA LEU A 55 4.11 -2.80 4.97
C LEU A 55 3.94 -2.36 3.52
N VAL A 56 4.33 -3.21 2.58
CA VAL A 56 4.18 -2.95 1.15
C VAL A 56 3.01 -3.79 0.64
N THR A 57 2.06 -3.15 0.01
CA THR A 57 0.88 -3.84 -0.51
C THR A 57 0.44 -3.26 -1.85
N TYR A 58 -0.24 -4.09 -2.63
CA TYR A 58 -0.83 -3.66 -3.88
C TYR A 58 -2.26 -3.18 -3.62
N VAL A 59 -2.62 -2.04 -4.18
CA VAL A 59 -3.99 -1.52 -4.10
C VAL A 59 -4.68 -1.85 -5.42
N PRO A 60 -5.66 -2.75 -5.41
CA PRO A 60 -6.34 -3.12 -6.66
C PRO A 60 -7.17 -1.96 -7.19
N LEU A 61 -7.40 -1.97 -8.49
CA LEU A 61 -8.31 -1.01 -9.10
C LEU A 61 -9.73 -1.29 -8.62
N GLU A 62 -10.55 -0.26 -8.61
CA GLU A 62 -11.96 -0.43 -8.23
C GLU A 62 -12.61 -1.47 -9.13
N GLY A 63 -13.19 -2.50 -8.51
CA GLY A 63 -13.81 -3.59 -9.23
C GLY A 63 -12.87 -4.72 -9.61
N GLU A 64 -11.54 -4.54 -9.50
CA GLU A 64 -10.57 -5.57 -9.86
C GLU A 64 -10.70 -6.81 -8.98
N GLU A 65 -11.04 -6.62 -7.72
CA GLU A 65 -11.19 -7.74 -6.80
C GLU A 65 -12.27 -8.73 -7.22
N ALA A 66 -13.30 -8.24 -7.90
CA ALA A 66 -14.38 -9.09 -8.37
C ALA A 66 -13.90 -10.03 -9.46
N LEU A 67 -12.82 -9.71 -10.15
CA LEU A 67 -12.27 -10.52 -11.22
C LEU A 67 -11.42 -11.67 -10.69
N LEU A 68 -11.05 -11.63 -9.42
CA LEU A 68 -10.20 -12.63 -8.81
C LEU A 68 -10.98 -13.77 -8.14
N ILE A 69 -12.28 -13.70 -8.15
CA ILE A 69 -13.16 -14.68 -7.51
C ILE A 69 -13.53 -15.83 -8.49
#